data_3b5f5d4840f08b10077d9db6107b01dd
#
_entry.id   3b5f5d4840f08b10077d9db6107b01dd
#
_cell.length_a   1.000
_cell.length_b   1.000
_cell.length_c   1.000
_cell.angle_alpha   90.00
_cell.angle_beta   90.00
_cell.angle_gamma   90.00
#
_symmetry.space_group_name_H-M   'P 1'
#
loop_
_entity.id
_entity.type
_entity.pdbx_description
1 polymer ?
#
loop_
_entity_poly.entity_id
_entity_poly.type
_entity_poly.pdbx_seq_one_letter_code
_entity_poly.pdbx_strand_id
1 'polypeptide(L)'
;MLNTSLRNSMLMTLSAIAFINSQAQTVIEDSFSLEAGYEDMAFYSLETGVVAQSPLADWHLALDIRPMGSTARINCGTGMMLYPYGNLEQWLNVDFENWVTPEPLRNDHSDWSNAAFAQGGDGMFDLGWGVYDVITHEVESDKMYLIELPDGSWKQFALLSLIDGVYEFQMADIDGSNETLLAINKADYEGKLFAYCNLSTGQVLDLEPDAAWDFQFLTYTEDIGEGTYYAVVGALAHPDVMVQQADDLYDPYTDADYNVDSFSLATNEVGYDWKSYVPGAGYALESSRCYFVSANDGNVWRMVMTGFDGASTGNISIGKVEATVSSVVDLQQSSAIQAFPNPIESGQTLTLQAPQRFEQATFRICTASGAIATQFQPTQFPWTVNTSNLVRGFYFVESVNAQGDRIQSRFVVD
;
A
#
# COMPACT_ATOMS: atom_id res chain seq x y z
N MET A 1 77.99 -47.57 15.64
CA MET A 1 76.90 -48.02 14.77
C MET A 1 75.65 -47.31 15.22
N LEU A 2 75.29 -46.30 14.48
CA LEU A 2 74.13 -45.42 14.82
C LEU A 2 72.83 -46.05 14.37
N ASN A 3 71.83 -46.00 15.25
CA ASN A 3 70.46 -46.36 14.95
C ASN A 3 69.60 -45.11 15.03
N THR A 4 69.18 -44.64 13.91
CA THR A 4 68.28 -43.51 13.78
C THR A 4 66.82 -44.00 13.67
N SER A 5 65.96 -43.73 14.67
CA SER A 5 64.55 -44.05 14.66
C SER A 5 63.79 -42.81 14.08
N LEU A 6 63.13 -42.96 12.95
CA LEU A 6 62.18 -42.08 12.40
C LEU A 6 60.84 -42.14 13.18
N ARG A 7 60.45 -41.04 13.81
CA ARG A 7 59.09 -40.83 14.36
C ARG A 7 58.20 -40.24 13.23
N ASN A 8 57.26 -41.05 12.77
CA ASN A 8 56.14 -40.57 11.93
C ASN A 8 55.11 -39.90 12.83
N SER A 9 54.97 -38.58 12.70
CA SER A 9 53.86 -37.84 13.26
C SER A 9 52.68 -37.89 12.28
N MET A 10 51.65 -38.61 12.62
CA MET A 10 50.38 -38.66 11.90
C MET A 10 49.52 -37.47 12.37
N LEU A 11 49.40 -36.43 11.53
CA LEU A 11 48.46 -35.33 11.75
C LEU A 11 47.05 -35.83 11.42
N MET A 12 46.22 -36.06 12.44
CA MET A 12 44.77 -36.21 12.25
C MET A 12 44.13 -34.84 12.11
N THR A 13 43.72 -34.50 10.90
CA THR A 13 42.82 -33.39 10.64
C THR A 13 41.42 -33.78 11.06
N LEU A 14 40.93 -33.26 12.19
CA LEU A 14 39.52 -33.32 12.56
C LEU A 14 38.75 -32.35 11.67
N SER A 15 38.02 -32.85 10.68
CA SER A 15 36.99 -32.08 9.97
C SER A 15 35.79 -31.98 10.90
N ALA A 16 35.57 -30.81 11.48
CA ALA A 16 34.33 -30.50 12.17
C ALA A 16 33.24 -30.33 11.08
N ILE A 17 32.36 -31.34 10.97
CA ILE A 17 31.12 -31.23 10.22
C ILE A 17 30.17 -30.41 11.09
N ALA A 18 29.99 -29.14 10.74
CA ALA A 18 28.94 -28.33 11.30
C ALA A 18 27.60 -28.86 10.76
N PHE A 19 26.85 -29.54 11.62
CA PHE A 19 25.44 -29.81 11.33
C PHE A 19 24.70 -28.47 11.44
N ILE A 20 24.34 -27.88 10.30
CA ILE A 20 23.36 -26.82 10.24
C ILE A 20 22.03 -27.49 10.55
N ASN A 21 21.56 -27.35 11.79
CA ASN A 21 20.17 -27.66 12.11
C ASN A 21 19.28 -26.65 11.39
N SER A 22 18.84 -26.98 10.19
CA SER A 22 17.68 -26.33 9.56
C SER A 22 16.47 -26.75 10.41
N GLN A 23 16.08 -25.94 11.36
CA GLN A 23 14.74 -26.05 11.95
C GLN A 23 13.77 -25.71 10.80
N ALA A 24 12.98 -26.68 10.40
CA ALA A 24 11.87 -26.43 9.49
C ALA A 24 10.99 -25.35 10.15
N GLN A 25 10.86 -24.22 9.50
CA GLN A 25 10.04 -23.12 9.99
C GLN A 25 8.58 -23.59 10.02
N THR A 26 7.90 -23.41 11.13
CA THR A 26 6.51 -23.89 11.27
C THR A 26 5.59 -22.94 10.53
N VAL A 27 4.89 -23.45 9.54
CA VAL A 27 3.82 -22.71 8.85
C VAL A 27 2.68 -22.46 9.85
N ILE A 28 2.23 -21.23 9.93
CA ILE A 28 1.07 -20.82 10.70
C ILE A 28 -0.11 -20.83 9.74
N GLU A 29 -1.08 -21.69 9.98
CA GLU A 29 -2.35 -21.68 9.23
C GLU A 29 -3.32 -20.76 9.95
N ASP A 30 -3.94 -19.87 9.16
CA ASP A 30 -4.95 -18.92 9.62
C ASP A 30 -6.16 -18.95 8.70
N SER A 31 -7.35 -18.65 9.24
CA SER A 31 -8.58 -18.72 8.48
C SER A 31 -9.62 -17.76 9.07
N PHE A 32 -10.32 -17.05 8.18
CA PHE A 32 -11.38 -16.13 8.55
C PHE A 32 -12.48 -16.14 7.48
N SER A 33 -13.62 -15.52 7.77
CA SER A 33 -14.76 -15.43 6.86
C SER A 33 -15.07 -13.99 6.51
N LEU A 34 -15.42 -13.73 5.26
CA LEU A 34 -16.11 -12.50 4.83
C LEU A 34 -17.62 -12.68 4.81
N GLU A 35 -18.12 -13.66 5.56
CA GLU A 35 -19.51 -14.09 5.64
C GLU A 35 -20.08 -14.62 4.32
N ALA A 36 -21.26 -15.25 4.39
CA ALA A 36 -21.95 -15.75 3.21
C ALA A 36 -22.29 -14.59 2.26
N GLY A 37 -22.02 -14.77 0.96
CA GLY A 37 -22.22 -13.69 -0.02
C GLY A 37 -21.09 -12.64 -0.03
N TYR A 38 -20.06 -12.81 0.81
CA TYR A 38 -18.97 -11.84 1.02
C TYR A 38 -19.50 -10.48 1.52
N GLU A 39 -20.43 -10.56 2.46
CA GLU A 39 -21.10 -9.37 3.00
C GLU A 39 -20.20 -8.50 3.87
N ASP A 40 -19.06 -9.03 4.30
CA ASP A 40 -18.10 -8.32 5.16
C ASP A 40 -16.82 -7.90 4.41
N MET A 41 -16.12 -6.94 5.00
CA MET A 41 -14.71 -6.65 4.76
C MET A 41 -13.90 -6.91 6.02
N ALA A 42 -12.63 -7.30 5.88
CA ALA A 42 -11.73 -7.58 7.00
C ALA A 42 -10.39 -6.89 6.83
N PHE A 43 -9.88 -6.29 7.90
CA PHE A 43 -8.50 -5.83 8.01
C PHE A 43 -7.66 -6.93 8.64
N TYR A 44 -6.58 -7.31 8.00
CA TYR A 44 -5.77 -8.47 8.36
C TYR A 44 -4.32 -8.08 8.56
N SER A 45 -3.72 -8.56 9.66
CA SER A 45 -2.28 -8.48 9.93
C SER A 45 -1.63 -9.85 9.80
N LEU A 46 -0.49 -9.92 9.14
CA LEU A 46 0.28 -11.17 9.05
C LEU A 46 0.78 -11.64 10.42
N GLU A 47 1.03 -10.72 11.34
CA GLU A 47 1.43 -11.06 12.70
C GLU A 47 0.27 -11.63 13.52
N THR A 48 -0.90 -10.95 13.53
CA THR A 48 -1.96 -11.19 14.52
C THR A 48 -3.26 -11.76 13.97
N GLY A 49 -3.42 -11.87 12.64
CA GLY A 49 -4.66 -12.29 12.00
C GLY A 49 -5.63 -11.12 11.76
N VAL A 50 -6.95 -11.39 11.73
CA VAL A 50 -7.97 -10.35 11.57
C VAL A 50 -7.96 -9.40 12.75
N VAL A 51 -7.77 -8.10 12.48
CA VAL A 51 -7.72 -7.03 13.48
C VAL A 51 -9.00 -6.22 13.55
N ALA A 52 -9.77 -6.16 12.46
CA ALA A 52 -11.13 -5.62 12.43
C ALA A 52 -11.94 -6.26 11.30
N GLN A 53 -13.25 -6.29 11.46
CA GLN A 53 -14.19 -6.76 10.45
C GLN A 53 -15.49 -5.97 10.58
N SER A 54 -16.12 -5.65 9.46
CA SER A 54 -17.38 -4.93 9.41
C SER A 54 -18.15 -5.27 8.13
N PRO A 55 -19.50 -5.08 8.14
CA PRO A 55 -20.27 -5.25 6.91
C PRO A 55 -19.78 -4.32 5.81
N LEU A 56 -19.57 -4.86 4.63
CA LEU A 56 -19.14 -4.09 3.46
C LEU A 56 -20.17 -3.01 3.10
N ALA A 57 -21.44 -3.26 3.35
CA ALA A 57 -22.54 -2.32 3.06
C ALA A 57 -22.66 -1.15 4.04
N ASP A 58 -21.87 -1.13 5.12
CA ASP A 58 -21.96 -0.05 6.13
C ASP A 58 -21.48 1.29 5.59
N TRP A 59 -20.65 1.31 4.55
CA TRP A 59 -20.11 2.54 4.00
C TRP A 59 -20.36 2.67 2.49
N HIS A 60 -20.35 3.91 2.01
CA HIS A 60 -20.47 4.25 0.59
C HIS A 60 -19.25 5.01 0.06
N LEU A 61 -18.69 5.90 0.87
CA LEU A 61 -17.49 6.69 0.53
C LEU A 61 -16.40 6.45 1.56
N ALA A 62 -15.15 6.44 1.10
CA ALA A 62 -13.94 6.47 1.93
C ALA A 62 -13.10 7.69 1.51
N LEU A 63 -13.05 8.71 2.38
CA LEU A 63 -12.30 9.95 2.15
C LEU A 63 -10.86 9.77 2.63
N ASP A 64 -9.91 10.09 1.77
CA ASP A 64 -8.48 9.97 2.08
C ASP A 64 -8.05 11.00 3.11
N ILE A 65 -7.76 10.54 4.33
CA ILE A 65 -7.37 11.41 5.45
C ILE A 65 -5.86 11.53 5.64
N ARG A 66 -5.06 10.82 4.86
CA ARG A 66 -3.59 10.96 4.92
C ARG A 66 -3.18 12.43 4.74
N PRO A 67 -2.03 12.87 5.28
CA PRO A 67 -1.62 14.28 5.22
C PRO A 67 -1.64 14.89 3.82
N MET A 68 -1.22 14.13 2.80
CA MET A 68 -1.22 14.56 1.39
C MET A 68 -2.39 13.97 0.58
N GLY A 69 -3.24 13.17 1.20
CA GLY A 69 -4.43 12.61 0.55
C GLY A 69 -5.46 13.70 0.29
N SER A 70 -6.13 13.64 -0.84
CA SER A 70 -7.10 14.67 -1.23
C SER A 70 -8.22 14.12 -2.12
N THR A 71 -8.56 12.85 -1.96
CA THR A 71 -9.56 12.20 -2.82
C THR A 71 -10.56 11.37 -2.01
N ALA A 72 -11.54 10.81 -2.70
CA ALA A 72 -12.51 9.89 -2.14
C ALA A 72 -12.69 8.67 -3.04
N ARG A 73 -12.83 7.51 -2.42
CA ARG A 73 -13.14 6.23 -3.05
C ARG A 73 -14.61 5.91 -2.86
N ILE A 74 -15.21 5.23 -3.84
CA ILE A 74 -16.55 4.68 -3.74
C ILE A 74 -16.49 3.21 -3.31
N ASN A 75 -17.52 2.73 -2.66
CA ASN A 75 -17.69 1.30 -2.35
C ASN A 75 -18.20 0.53 -3.57
N CYS A 76 -17.34 0.36 -4.56
CA CYS A 76 -17.70 -0.31 -5.81
C CYS A 76 -18.03 -1.81 -5.63
N GLY A 77 -17.58 -2.44 -4.55
CA GLY A 77 -17.86 -3.85 -4.24
C GLY A 77 -19.34 -4.14 -3.95
N THR A 78 -20.09 -3.15 -3.53
CA THR A 78 -21.53 -3.26 -3.30
C THR A 78 -22.40 -2.99 -4.53
N GLY A 79 -21.76 -2.68 -5.68
CA GLY A 79 -22.46 -2.29 -6.90
C GLY A 79 -22.74 -0.79 -7.01
N MET A 80 -22.27 0.02 -6.06
CA MET A 80 -22.36 1.47 -6.11
C MET A 80 -21.66 2.04 -7.35
N MET A 81 -22.23 3.07 -7.98
CA MET A 81 -21.70 3.74 -9.18
C MET A 81 -21.65 5.25 -8.98
N LEU A 82 -20.61 5.88 -9.51
CA LEU A 82 -20.39 7.34 -9.50
C LEU A 82 -20.39 7.87 -10.95
N TYR A 83 -21.18 8.89 -11.21
CA TYR A 83 -21.28 9.49 -12.54
C TYR A 83 -21.05 11.00 -12.47
N PRO A 84 -20.23 11.57 -13.39
CA PRO A 84 -20.16 13.03 -13.52
C PRO A 84 -21.49 13.55 -14.08
N TYR A 85 -22.01 14.62 -13.48
CA TYR A 85 -23.28 15.20 -13.93
C TYR A 85 -23.11 16.59 -14.52
N GLY A 86 -22.38 17.46 -13.82
CA GLY A 86 -22.19 18.83 -14.23
C GLY A 86 -21.54 19.68 -13.14
N ASN A 87 -22.13 20.83 -12.86
CA ASN A 87 -21.63 21.73 -11.83
C ASN A 87 -22.73 22.14 -10.83
N LEU A 88 -22.35 22.88 -9.78
CA LEU A 88 -23.26 23.31 -8.71
C LEU A 88 -24.42 24.24 -9.17
N GLU A 89 -24.36 24.81 -10.36
CA GLU A 89 -25.52 25.57 -10.91
C GLU A 89 -26.71 24.64 -11.16
N GLN A 90 -26.46 23.34 -11.31
CA GLN A 90 -27.49 22.32 -11.54
C GLN A 90 -27.95 21.66 -10.24
N TRP A 91 -27.38 22.04 -9.08
CA TRP A 91 -27.77 21.51 -7.78
C TRP A 91 -29.26 21.76 -7.52
N LEU A 92 -29.96 20.71 -7.06
CA LEU A 92 -31.40 20.66 -6.87
C LEU A 92 -32.25 20.87 -8.17
N ASN A 93 -31.61 20.89 -9.34
CA ASN A 93 -32.27 21.03 -10.63
C ASN A 93 -31.87 19.93 -11.60
N VAL A 94 -31.76 18.68 -11.11
CA VAL A 94 -31.36 17.52 -11.91
C VAL A 94 -32.47 17.15 -12.89
N ASP A 95 -32.14 17.14 -14.19
CA ASP A 95 -33.04 16.60 -15.23
C ASP A 95 -32.73 15.10 -15.43
N PHE A 96 -33.16 14.30 -14.48
CA PHE A 96 -32.87 12.88 -14.47
C PHE A 96 -33.58 12.12 -15.60
N GLU A 97 -34.77 12.59 -16.05
CA GLU A 97 -35.54 11.93 -17.11
C GLU A 97 -34.86 12.01 -18.48
N ASN A 98 -34.20 13.16 -18.76
CA ASN A 98 -33.51 13.37 -20.02
C ASN A 98 -31.98 13.21 -19.94
N TRP A 99 -31.48 12.82 -18.78
CA TRP A 99 -30.05 12.63 -18.59
C TRP A 99 -29.54 11.42 -19.36
N VAL A 100 -28.51 11.66 -20.18
CA VAL A 100 -27.78 10.58 -20.87
C VAL A 100 -26.66 10.15 -19.97
N THR A 101 -26.77 8.94 -19.40
CA THR A 101 -25.79 8.36 -18.48
C THR A 101 -24.41 8.24 -19.14
N PRO A 102 -23.39 8.94 -18.63
CA PRO A 102 -22.02 8.80 -19.12
C PRO A 102 -21.38 7.49 -18.59
N GLU A 103 -20.14 7.22 -18.98
CA GLU A 103 -19.35 6.18 -18.33
C GLU A 103 -19.14 6.53 -16.86
N PRO A 104 -19.28 5.54 -15.94
CA PRO A 104 -19.07 5.78 -14.53
C PRO A 104 -17.59 5.96 -14.20
N LEU A 105 -17.32 6.81 -13.23
CA LEU A 105 -16.00 6.95 -12.61
C LEU A 105 -15.76 5.77 -11.66
N ARG A 106 -14.54 5.21 -11.68
CA ARG A 106 -14.21 3.98 -10.96
C ARG A 106 -12.94 4.16 -10.13
N ASN A 107 -12.83 3.43 -9.03
CA ASN A 107 -11.53 3.29 -8.38
C ASN A 107 -10.59 2.44 -9.25
N ASP A 108 -9.32 2.82 -9.29
CA ASP A 108 -8.23 1.95 -9.67
C ASP A 108 -7.62 1.38 -8.38
N HIS A 109 -7.46 0.07 -8.32
CA HIS A 109 -6.98 -0.60 -7.12
C HIS A 109 -5.48 -0.86 -7.11
N SER A 110 -4.74 -0.33 -8.07
CA SER A 110 -3.26 -0.37 -8.07
C SER A 110 -2.64 0.63 -7.09
N ASP A 111 -3.37 1.70 -6.75
CA ASP A 111 -2.96 2.71 -5.77
C ASP A 111 -4.20 3.28 -5.05
N TRP A 112 -4.09 3.47 -3.73
CA TRP A 112 -5.17 4.05 -2.93
C TRP A 112 -5.55 5.48 -3.35
N SER A 113 -4.62 6.23 -3.94
CA SER A 113 -4.86 7.59 -4.43
C SER A 113 -5.60 7.64 -5.78
N ASN A 114 -5.61 6.53 -6.53
CA ASN A 114 -6.32 6.41 -7.81
C ASN A 114 -7.81 6.11 -7.58
N ALA A 115 -8.48 7.02 -6.92
CA ALA A 115 -9.89 6.89 -6.55
C ALA A 115 -10.84 7.34 -7.66
N ALA A 116 -12.12 6.96 -7.57
CA ALA A 116 -13.14 7.37 -8.53
C ALA A 116 -13.24 8.90 -8.67
N PHE A 117 -13.15 9.61 -7.55
CA PHE A 117 -13.17 11.08 -7.54
C PHE A 117 -11.87 11.72 -8.05
N ALA A 118 -10.78 10.98 -8.18
CA ALA A 118 -9.54 11.47 -8.77
C ALA A 118 -9.53 11.41 -10.31
N GLN A 119 -10.54 10.78 -10.92
CA GLN A 119 -10.60 10.62 -12.37
C GLN A 119 -11.04 11.91 -13.07
N GLY A 120 -10.60 12.10 -14.32
CA GLY A 120 -11.01 13.20 -15.18
C GLY A 120 -10.33 14.54 -14.87
N GLY A 121 -9.27 14.55 -14.05
CA GLY A 121 -8.45 15.75 -13.82
C GLY A 121 -7.68 16.15 -15.08
N ASP A 122 -7.59 17.46 -15.33
CA ASP A 122 -6.82 18.04 -16.45
C ASP A 122 -5.72 18.96 -15.90
N GLY A 123 -4.50 18.44 -15.90
CA GLY A 123 -3.32 19.17 -15.45
C GLY A 123 -2.92 18.86 -13.99
N MET A 124 -1.81 19.51 -13.58
CA MET A 124 -1.11 19.19 -12.33
C MET A 124 -1.93 19.49 -11.05
N PHE A 125 -2.84 20.43 -11.11
CA PHE A 125 -3.58 20.94 -9.95
C PHE A 125 -5.06 20.56 -9.96
N ASP A 126 -5.56 19.94 -11.02
CA ASP A 126 -6.90 19.37 -11.07
C ASP A 126 -6.85 17.95 -10.49
N LEU A 127 -7.40 17.76 -9.31
CA LEU A 127 -7.42 16.50 -8.57
C LEU A 127 -8.58 15.57 -9.01
N GLY A 128 -9.20 15.85 -10.14
CA GLY A 128 -10.39 15.17 -10.62
C GLY A 128 -11.67 15.79 -10.09
N TRP A 129 -11.88 15.80 -8.80
CA TRP A 129 -13.07 16.38 -8.18
C TRP A 129 -12.99 17.89 -7.91
N GLY A 130 -11.78 18.44 -7.75
CA GLY A 130 -11.57 19.84 -7.40
C GLY A 130 -10.20 20.34 -7.85
N VAL A 131 -9.98 21.63 -7.75
CA VAL A 131 -8.73 22.29 -8.14
C VAL A 131 -7.97 22.74 -6.91
N TYR A 132 -6.71 22.35 -6.83
CA TYR A 132 -5.79 22.75 -5.76
C TYR A 132 -5.17 24.13 -6.04
N ASP A 133 -5.33 25.06 -5.12
CA ASP A 133 -4.66 26.35 -5.13
C ASP A 133 -3.30 26.28 -4.43
N VAL A 134 -2.23 26.56 -5.16
CA VAL A 134 -0.83 26.49 -4.64
C VAL A 134 -0.47 27.63 -3.69
N ILE A 135 -1.31 28.67 -3.58
CA ILE A 135 -1.07 29.83 -2.72
C ILE A 135 -1.76 29.65 -1.37
N THR A 136 -3.04 29.24 -1.40
CA THR A 136 -3.84 29.02 -0.18
C THR A 136 -3.72 27.62 0.36
N HIS A 137 -3.26 26.66 -0.46
CA HIS A 137 -3.21 25.22 -0.15
C HIS A 137 -4.59 24.59 0.08
N GLU A 138 -5.60 25.14 -0.57
CA GLU A 138 -6.98 24.70 -0.51
C GLU A 138 -7.37 23.96 -1.78
N VAL A 139 -8.35 23.08 -1.68
CA VAL A 139 -9.00 22.47 -2.84
C VAL A 139 -10.45 22.90 -2.82
N GLU A 140 -10.92 23.45 -3.92
CA GLU A 140 -12.31 23.84 -4.11
C GLU A 140 -12.87 23.22 -5.38
N SER A 141 -14.18 22.99 -5.40
CA SER A 141 -14.89 22.38 -6.52
C SER A 141 -16.26 23.01 -6.75
N ASP A 142 -16.63 23.07 -8.01
CA ASP A 142 -17.99 23.30 -8.44
C ASP A 142 -18.63 22.07 -9.13
N LYS A 143 -17.92 20.92 -9.11
CA LYS A 143 -18.35 19.71 -9.80
C LYS A 143 -19.48 19.01 -9.04
N MET A 144 -20.44 18.48 -9.79
CA MET A 144 -21.59 17.74 -9.29
C MET A 144 -21.62 16.34 -9.88
N TYR A 145 -22.03 15.40 -9.09
CA TYR A 145 -22.11 13.99 -9.42
C TYR A 145 -23.49 13.42 -9.12
N LEU A 146 -23.84 12.34 -9.82
CA LEU A 146 -24.94 11.46 -9.43
C LEU A 146 -24.35 10.12 -8.95
N ILE A 147 -24.89 9.64 -7.86
CA ILE A 147 -24.48 8.38 -7.24
C ILE A 147 -25.65 7.41 -7.25
N GLU A 148 -25.46 6.25 -7.86
CA GLU A 148 -26.36 5.12 -7.72
C GLU A 148 -25.93 4.28 -6.50
N LEU A 149 -26.80 4.16 -5.52
CA LEU A 149 -26.56 3.38 -4.31
C LEU A 149 -26.90 1.88 -4.53
N PRO A 150 -26.40 0.97 -3.68
CA PRO A 150 -26.62 -0.47 -3.84
C PRO A 150 -28.09 -0.90 -3.86
N ASP A 151 -28.97 -0.14 -3.24
CA ASP A 151 -30.43 -0.37 -3.22
C ASP A 151 -31.16 0.16 -4.46
N GLY A 152 -30.43 0.73 -5.42
CA GLY A 152 -30.94 1.32 -6.65
C GLY A 152 -31.46 2.76 -6.48
N SER A 153 -31.36 3.34 -5.30
CA SER A 153 -31.68 4.75 -5.09
C SER A 153 -30.56 5.66 -5.61
N TRP A 154 -30.91 6.90 -5.96
CA TRP A 154 -29.96 7.86 -6.51
C TRP A 154 -29.83 9.08 -5.61
N LYS A 155 -28.58 9.58 -5.52
CA LYS A 155 -28.25 10.81 -4.80
C LYS A 155 -27.59 11.80 -5.73
N GLN A 156 -27.90 13.09 -5.50
CA GLN A 156 -27.04 14.20 -5.92
C GLN A 156 -25.88 14.28 -4.91
N PHE A 157 -24.68 14.50 -5.40
CA PHE A 157 -23.48 14.59 -4.55
C PHE A 157 -22.50 15.65 -5.09
N ALA A 158 -21.90 16.41 -4.20
CA ALA A 158 -20.79 17.30 -4.51
C ALA A 158 -19.78 17.32 -3.37
N LEU A 159 -18.53 17.02 -3.67
CA LEU A 159 -17.40 17.29 -2.80
C LEU A 159 -17.00 18.75 -3.03
N LEU A 160 -17.21 19.62 -2.03
CA LEU A 160 -17.15 21.07 -2.18
C LEU A 160 -15.75 21.62 -1.99
N SER A 161 -15.09 21.17 -0.91
CA SER A 161 -13.78 21.70 -0.54
C SER A 161 -12.98 20.72 0.32
N LEU A 162 -11.66 20.95 0.35
CA LEU A 162 -10.74 20.47 1.36
C LEU A 162 -9.89 21.65 1.81
N ILE A 163 -10.23 22.23 2.95
CA ILE A 163 -9.61 23.44 3.51
C ILE A 163 -9.18 23.16 4.94
N ASP A 164 -7.95 23.48 5.29
CA ASP A 164 -7.38 23.25 6.64
C ASP A 164 -7.55 21.79 7.14
N GLY A 165 -7.50 20.82 6.22
CA GLY A 165 -7.69 19.41 6.54
C GLY A 165 -9.15 18.99 6.76
N VAL A 166 -10.12 19.85 6.44
CA VAL A 166 -11.54 19.55 6.56
C VAL A 166 -12.15 19.37 5.17
N TYR A 167 -12.69 18.18 4.90
CA TYR A 167 -13.56 17.94 3.76
C TYR A 167 -14.95 18.48 4.04
N GLU A 168 -15.49 19.25 3.10
CA GLU A 168 -16.92 19.60 3.07
C GLU A 168 -17.57 19.00 1.83
N PHE A 169 -18.71 18.35 1.99
CA PHE A 169 -19.49 17.78 0.91
C PHE A 169 -20.98 17.87 1.20
N GLN A 170 -21.75 17.92 0.14
CA GLN A 170 -23.20 17.95 0.24
C GLN A 170 -23.83 16.81 -0.57
N MET A 171 -24.99 16.37 -0.13
CA MET A 171 -25.80 15.37 -0.79
C MET A 171 -27.29 15.69 -0.66
N ALA A 172 -28.07 15.21 -1.61
CA ALA A 172 -29.53 15.27 -1.58
C ALA A 172 -30.12 14.06 -2.33
N ASP A 173 -31.37 13.74 -2.11
CA ASP A 173 -32.06 12.82 -3.00
C ASP A 173 -32.20 13.39 -4.41
N ILE A 174 -32.49 12.53 -5.39
CA ILE A 174 -32.52 12.96 -6.79
C ILE A 174 -33.59 14.06 -7.06
N ASP A 175 -34.64 14.09 -6.26
CA ASP A 175 -35.70 15.08 -6.32
C ASP A 175 -35.39 16.38 -5.53
N GLY A 176 -34.18 16.48 -4.97
CA GLY A 176 -33.71 17.59 -4.15
C GLY A 176 -34.15 17.55 -2.69
N SER A 177 -34.88 16.53 -2.26
CA SER A 177 -35.23 16.36 -0.84
C SER A 177 -34.03 15.82 -0.01
N ASN A 178 -34.14 15.89 1.32
CA ASN A 178 -33.15 15.40 2.26
C ASN A 178 -31.74 15.97 2.06
N GLU A 179 -31.66 17.23 1.64
CA GLU A 179 -30.38 17.93 1.48
C GLU A 179 -29.61 17.95 2.81
N THR A 180 -28.35 17.58 2.75
CA THR A 180 -27.45 17.49 3.91
C THR A 180 -26.05 17.97 3.54
N LEU A 181 -25.49 18.85 4.36
CA LEU A 181 -24.09 19.26 4.33
C LEU A 181 -23.33 18.55 5.43
N LEU A 182 -22.21 17.93 5.10
CA LEU A 182 -21.35 17.20 6.02
C LEU A 182 -19.93 17.73 5.96
N ALA A 183 -19.25 17.67 7.10
CA ALA A 183 -17.83 18.00 7.20
C ALA A 183 -17.08 16.87 7.92
N ILE A 184 -15.88 16.53 7.42
CA ILE A 184 -15.00 15.53 8.01
C ILE A 184 -13.63 16.16 8.22
N ASN A 185 -13.19 16.24 9.47
CA ASN A 185 -11.86 16.72 9.80
C ASN A 185 -10.89 15.53 9.81
N LYS A 186 -9.85 15.59 8.99
CA LYS A 186 -8.81 14.56 8.93
C LYS A 186 -8.14 14.30 10.28
N ALA A 187 -7.99 15.34 11.10
CA ALA A 187 -7.37 15.23 12.42
C ALA A 187 -8.15 14.32 13.40
N ASP A 188 -9.44 14.08 13.15
CA ASP A 188 -10.25 13.18 13.98
C ASP A 188 -9.94 11.68 13.69
N TYR A 189 -9.18 11.39 12.61
CA TYR A 189 -8.83 10.05 12.14
C TYR A 189 -7.32 9.88 11.96
N GLU A 190 -6.50 10.60 12.76
CA GLU A 190 -5.05 10.57 12.66
C GLU A 190 -4.51 9.13 12.72
N GLY A 191 -3.61 8.77 11.81
CA GLY A 191 -3.00 7.44 11.72
C GLY A 191 -3.76 6.44 10.85
N LYS A 192 -4.91 6.81 10.29
CA LYS A 192 -5.72 5.99 9.39
C LYS A 192 -5.56 6.42 7.93
N LEU A 193 -5.99 5.56 7.01
CA LEU A 193 -6.02 5.91 5.58
C LEU A 193 -7.29 6.67 5.22
N PHE A 194 -8.44 6.25 5.79
CA PHE A 194 -9.75 6.73 5.39
C PHE A 194 -10.68 7.02 6.57
N ALA A 195 -11.49 8.07 6.40
CA ALA A 195 -12.76 8.23 7.10
C ALA A 195 -13.88 7.71 6.19
N TYR A 196 -14.74 6.85 6.71
CA TYR A 196 -15.81 6.23 5.95
C TYR A 196 -17.13 7.00 6.14
N CYS A 197 -17.97 7.02 5.13
CA CYS A 197 -19.26 7.69 5.18
C CYS A 197 -20.37 6.83 4.57
N ASN A 198 -21.50 6.76 5.27
CA ASN A 198 -22.75 6.16 4.79
C ASN A 198 -23.68 7.25 4.24
N LEU A 199 -23.88 7.29 2.93
CA LEU A 199 -24.71 8.33 2.27
C LEU A 199 -26.20 8.14 2.50
N SER A 200 -26.67 6.95 2.89
CA SER A 200 -28.08 6.71 3.20
C SER A 200 -28.46 7.30 4.56
N THR A 201 -27.53 7.28 5.52
CA THR A 201 -27.77 7.73 6.90
C THR A 201 -27.12 9.08 7.20
N GLY A 202 -26.15 9.53 6.39
CA GLY A 202 -25.33 10.70 6.65
C GLY A 202 -24.31 10.50 7.79
N GLN A 203 -24.06 9.26 8.20
CA GLN A 203 -23.12 8.97 9.28
C GLN A 203 -21.69 8.84 8.77
N VAL A 204 -20.76 9.44 9.52
CA VAL A 204 -19.33 9.19 9.38
C VAL A 204 -18.95 8.06 10.32
N LEU A 205 -18.19 7.10 9.80
CA LEU A 205 -17.86 5.85 10.47
C LEU A 205 -16.33 5.70 10.58
N ASP A 206 -15.89 5.18 11.72
CA ASP A 206 -14.52 4.81 11.98
C ASP A 206 -14.39 3.29 11.88
N LEU A 207 -14.19 2.77 10.65
CA LEU A 207 -14.14 1.34 10.38
C LEU A 207 -12.72 0.79 10.32
N GLU A 208 -11.73 1.65 10.09
CA GLU A 208 -10.33 1.24 10.06
C GLU A 208 -9.80 1.07 11.48
N PRO A 209 -9.13 -0.07 11.81
CA PRO A 209 -8.63 -0.31 13.15
C PRO A 209 -7.48 0.62 13.53
N ASP A 210 -7.31 0.83 14.85
CA ASP A 210 -6.10 1.48 15.40
C ASP A 210 -4.89 0.53 15.39
N ALA A 211 -5.13 -0.78 15.32
CA ALA A 211 -4.08 -1.78 15.21
C ALA A 211 -3.51 -1.81 13.79
N ALA A 212 -2.20 -2.00 13.67
CA ALA A 212 -1.55 -2.16 12.37
C ALA A 212 -2.15 -3.33 11.58
N TRP A 213 -2.37 -3.11 10.29
CA TRP A 213 -2.87 -4.11 9.37
C TRP A 213 -2.06 -4.10 8.07
N ASP A 214 -2.03 -5.23 7.37
CA ASP A 214 -1.26 -5.40 6.15
C ASP A 214 -2.16 -5.47 4.92
N PHE A 215 -3.33 -6.08 5.05
CA PHE A 215 -4.28 -6.26 3.95
C PHE A 215 -5.70 -5.93 4.37
N GLN A 216 -6.45 -5.34 3.44
CA GLN A 216 -7.90 -5.28 3.49
C GLN A 216 -8.45 -6.35 2.53
N PHE A 217 -9.18 -7.33 3.07
CA PHE A 217 -9.92 -8.33 2.28
C PHE A 217 -11.35 -7.89 2.12
N LEU A 218 -11.82 -7.79 0.88
CA LEU A 218 -13.17 -7.33 0.58
C LEU A 218 -13.59 -7.73 -0.84
N THR A 219 -14.87 -7.51 -1.14
CA THR A 219 -15.33 -7.45 -2.54
C THR A 219 -15.07 -6.05 -3.10
N TYR A 220 -14.52 -5.97 -4.29
CA TYR A 220 -14.33 -4.73 -5.05
C TYR A 220 -14.52 -4.98 -6.54
N THR A 221 -14.63 -3.92 -7.36
CA THR A 221 -14.81 -4.06 -8.82
C THR A 221 -13.46 -3.86 -9.50
N GLU A 222 -13.04 -4.84 -10.31
CA GLU A 222 -11.78 -4.81 -11.06
C GLU A 222 -12.05 -4.95 -12.56
N ASP A 223 -11.21 -4.32 -13.40
CA ASP A 223 -11.19 -4.57 -14.84
C ASP A 223 -10.52 -5.92 -15.10
N ILE A 224 -11.31 -6.91 -15.50
CA ILE A 224 -10.83 -8.26 -15.81
C ILE A 224 -10.36 -8.40 -17.26
N GLY A 225 -10.25 -7.28 -17.96
CA GLY A 225 -9.76 -7.15 -19.33
C GLY A 225 -10.77 -6.53 -20.28
N GLU A 226 -10.26 -5.78 -21.25
CA GLU A 226 -11.01 -5.10 -22.31
C GLU A 226 -12.11 -4.15 -21.80
N GLY A 227 -11.93 -3.54 -20.62
CA GLY A 227 -12.94 -2.67 -20.01
C GLY A 227 -14.14 -3.41 -19.41
N THR A 228 -13.99 -4.72 -19.18
CA THR A 228 -15.01 -5.52 -18.50
C THR A 228 -14.79 -5.48 -17.00
N TYR A 229 -15.66 -4.79 -16.31
CA TYR A 229 -15.60 -4.67 -14.84
C TYR A 229 -16.41 -5.75 -14.15
N TYR A 230 -15.81 -6.41 -13.18
CA TYR A 230 -16.44 -7.50 -12.44
C TYR A 230 -16.17 -7.38 -10.93
N ALA A 231 -17.17 -7.71 -10.12
CA ALA A 231 -17.01 -7.75 -8.67
C ALA A 231 -16.19 -8.99 -8.28
N VAL A 232 -15.03 -8.77 -7.70
CA VAL A 232 -14.08 -9.80 -7.27
C VAL A 232 -13.84 -9.73 -5.77
N VAL A 233 -13.56 -10.86 -5.15
CA VAL A 233 -13.07 -10.93 -3.77
C VAL A 233 -11.56 -11.00 -3.81
N GLY A 234 -10.87 -10.10 -3.11
CA GLY A 234 -9.42 -10.08 -3.10
C GLY A 234 -8.83 -9.36 -1.89
N ALA A 235 -7.53 -9.18 -1.94
CA ALA A 235 -6.74 -8.52 -0.91
C ALA A 235 -6.08 -7.26 -1.48
N LEU A 236 -6.25 -6.14 -0.80
CA LEU A 236 -5.60 -4.87 -1.11
C LEU A 236 -4.61 -4.53 0.01
N ALA A 237 -3.34 -4.32 -0.35
CA ALA A 237 -2.27 -4.05 0.60
C ALA A 237 -2.37 -2.64 1.19
N HIS A 238 -1.96 -2.49 2.46
CA HIS A 238 -1.72 -1.17 3.06
C HIS A 238 -0.65 -0.41 2.26
N PRO A 239 -0.70 0.93 2.14
CA PRO A 239 0.29 1.69 1.36
C PRO A 239 1.75 1.52 1.79
N ASP A 240 1.97 1.19 3.06
CA ASP A 240 3.30 0.96 3.62
C ASP A 240 3.78 -0.50 3.47
N VAL A 241 2.91 -1.39 2.97
CA VAL A 241 3.20 -2.80 2.71
C VAL A 241 3.65 -2.96 1.27
N MET A 242 4.74 -3.69 1.09
CA MET A 242 5.24 -4.05 -0.23
C MET A 242 5.11 -5.56 -0.45
N VAL A 243 4.74 -5.95 -1.65
CA VAL A 243 4.49 -7.35 -1.99
C VAL A 243 5.32 -7.76 -3.20
N GLN A 244 5.90 -8.96 -3.15
CA GLN A 244 6.52 -9.62 -4.30
C GLN A 244 5.83 -10.95 -4.53
N GLN A 245 5.22 -11.15 -5.70
CA GLN A 245 4.67 -12.43 -6.11
C GLN A 245 5.77 -13.35 -6.67
N ALA A 246 5.68 -14.64 -6.38
CA ALA A 246 6.51 -15.68 -6.97
C ALA A 246 5.62 -16.86 -7.41
N ASP A 247 5.76 -17.26 -8.67
CA ASP A 247 4.95 -18.28 -9.35
C ASP A 247 5.77 -19.53 -9.74
N ASP A 248 5.08 -20.54 -10.23
CA ASP A 248 5.65 -21.80 -10.75
C ASP A 248 6.50 -22.56 -9.74
N LEU A 249 6.16 -22.46 -8.44
CA LEU A 249 6.87 -23.10 -7.36
C LEU A 249 6.41 -24.55 -7.17
N TYR A 250 7.34 -25.46 -6.93
CA TYR A 250 7.02 -26.84 -6.53
C TYR A 250 6.54 -26.90 -5.08
N ASP A 251 7.21 -26.16 -4.19
CA ASP A 251 6.78 -25.94 -2.81
C ASP A 251 6.76 -24.43 -2.52
N PRO A 252 5.58 -23.82 -2.41
CA PRO A 252 5.47 -22.37 -2.22
C PRO A 252 6.03 -21.88 -0.88
N TYR A 253 6.35 -22.77 0.05
CA TYR A 253 6.96 -22.40 1.34
C TYR A 253 8.49 -22.45 1.33
N THR A 254 9.12 -23.10 0.34
CA THR A 254 10.57 -23.35 0.36
C THR A 254 11.31 -23.01 -0.92
N ASP A 255 10.65 -23.04 -2.10
CA ASP A 255 11.34 -23.05 -3.39
C ASP A 255 11.75 -21.66 -3.91
N ALA A 256 11.35 -20.58 -3.26
CA ALA A 256 11.72 -19.23 -3.63
C ALA A 256 12.31 -18.46 -2.45
N ASP A 257 13.21 -17.54 -2.76
CA ASP A 257 13.63 -16.46 -1.85
C ASP A 257 13.15 -15.12 -2.42
N TYR A 258 12.90 -14.13 -1.54
CA TYR A 258 12.54 -12.81 -1.99
C TYR A 258 13.74 -12.02 -2.48
N ASN A 259 13.49 -11.12 -3.42
CA ASN A 259 14.45 -10.11 -3.87
C ASN A 259 13.93 -8.72 -3.50
N VAL A 260 14.66 -8.01 -2.66
CA VAL A 260 14.27 -6.66 -2.18
C VAL A 260 13.99 -5.66 -3.31
N ASP A 261 14.63 -5.83 -4.47
CA ASP A 261 14.44 -4.96 -5.63
C ASP A 261 13.18 -5.30 -6.45
N SER A 262 12.50 -6.40 -6.12
CA SER A 262 11.32 -6.90 -6.83
C SER A 262 10.01 -6.68 -6.07
N PHE A 263 10.07 -6.03 -4.91
CA PHE A 263 8.85 -5.67 -4.19
C PHE A 263 8.09 -4.55 -4.90
N SER A 264 6.79 -4.74 -5.03
CA SER A 264 5.82 -3.80 -5.61
C SER A 264 5.09 -3.04 -4.51
N LEU A 265 4.79 -1.77 -4.77
CA LEU A 265 3.89 -0.94 -3.95
C LEU A 265 2.45 -0.96 -4.49
N ALA A 266 2.18 -1.71 -5.56
CA ALA A 266 0.83 -1.86 -6.08
C ALA A 266 -0.07 -2.49 -5.01
N THR A 267 -1.15 -1.81 -4.67
CA THR A 267 -2.03 -2.26 -3.56
C THR A 267 -2.76 -3.55 -3.90
N ASN A 268 -2.98 -3.83 -5.18
CA ASN A 268 -3.60 -5.04 -5.71
C ASN A 268 -2.60 -6.12 -6.16
N GLU A 269 -1.35 -6.10 -5.69
CA GLU A 269 -0.35 -7.12 -6.05
C GLU A 269 -0.77 -8.54 -5.65
N VAL A 270 -1.45 -8.70 -4.50
CA VAL A 270 -2.12 -9.96 -4.15
C VAL A 270 -3.43 -10.09 -4.94
N GLY A 271 -4.21 -9.00 -4.96
CA GLY A 271 -5.41 -8.89 -5.75
C GLY A 271 -6.40 -10.04 -5.57
N TYR A 272 -6.96 -10.51 -6.67
CA TYR A 272 -8.02 -11.53 -6.70
C TYR A 272 -7.64 -12.80 -7.48
N ASP A 273 -6.58 -12.78 -8.29
CA ASP A 273 -6.22 -13.79 -9.27
C ASP A 273 -5.48 -15.03 -8.70
N TRP A 274 -5.31 -15.06 -7.36
CA TRP A 274 -4.82 -16.25 -6.64
C TRP A 274 -5.80 -17.42 -6.68
N LYS A 275 -6.98 -17.21 -7.23
CA LYS A 275 -8.02 -18.22 -7.47
C LYS A 275 -8.74 -18.00 -8.78
N SER A 276 -9.23 -19.07 -9.36
CA SER A 276 -10.08 -19.05 -10.57
C SER A 276 -11.30 -19.91 -10.37
N TYR A 277 -12.45 -19.52 -10.95
CA TYR A 277 -13.65 -20.33 -10.91
C TYR A 277 -13.65 -21.38 -12.01
N VAL A 278 -13.79 -22.65 -11.61
CA VAL A 278 -13.90 -23.79 -12.51
C VAL A 278 -15.34 -24.28 -12.55
N PRO A 279 -16.06 -24.16 -13.67
CA PRO A 279 -17.47 -24.60 -13.77
C PRO A 279 -17.65 -26.06 -13.37
N GLY A 280 -18.52 -26.30 -12.39
CA GLY A 280 -18.82 -27.63 -11.87
C GLY A 280 -17.86 -28.19 -10.82
N ALA A 281 -16.73 -27.51 -10.55
CA ALA A 281 -15.76 -27.90 -9.54
C ALA A 281 -15.58 -26.87 -8.41
N GLY A 282 -16.04 -25.61 -8.63
CA GLY A 282 -15.85 -24.52 -7.65
C GLY A 282 -14.57 -23.73 -7.92
N TYR A 283 -13.94 -23.22 -6.87
CA TYR A 283 -12.71 -22.44 -7.01
C TYR A 283 -11.46 -23.34 -6.99
N ALA A 284 -10.55 -23.09 -7.93
CA ALA A 284 -9.20 -23.62 -7.92
C ALA A 284 -8.24 -22.52 -7.46
N LEU A 285 -7.36 -22.85 -6.53
CA LEU A 285 -6.31 -21.94 -6.06
C LEU A 285 -5.07 -22.05 -6.94
N GLU A 286 -4.32 -20.94 -7.06
CA GLU A 286 -2.99 -20.94 -7.66
C GLU A 286 -1.98 -21.48 -6.63
N SER A 287 -1.95 -22.81 -6.50
CA SER A 287 -1.21 -23.51 -5.44
C SER A 287 0.31 -23.50 -5.62
N SER A 288 0.80 -23.04 -6.76
CA SER A 288 2.24 -22.89 -7.09
C SER A 288 2.74 -21.46 -6.85
N ARG A 289 1.95 -20.63 -6.16
CA ARG A 289 2.22 -19.22 -5.90
C ARG A 289 2.44 -18.95 -4.43
N CYS A 290 3.43 -18.08 -4.12
CA CYS A 290 3.52 -17.42 -2.83
C CYS A 290 3.70 -15.91 -3.01
N TYR A 291 3.46 -15.19 -1.92
CA TYR A 291 3.71 -13.76 -1.81
C TYR A 291 4.72 -13.50 -0.71
N PHE A 292 5.78 -12.78 -1.01
CA PHE A 292 6.63 -12.19 0.01
C PHE A 292 6.10 -10.82 0.35
N VAL A 293 5.87 -10.58 1.62
CA VAL A 293 5.23 -9.37 2.13
C VAL A 293 6.15 -8.69 3.12
N SER A 294 6.62 -7.48 2.79
CA SER A 294 7.25 -6.58 3.75
C SER A 294 6.13 -5.89 4.53
N ALA A 295 5.83 -6.44 5.69
CA ALA A 295 4.65 -6.13 6.47
C ALA A 295 4.85 -4.93 7.41
N ASN A 296 3.76 -4.40 7.96
CA ASN A 296 3.78 -3.25 8.87
C ASN A 296 4.43 -3.54 10.22
N ASP A 297 4.58 -4.80 10.62
CA ASP A 297 5.33 -5.22 11.79
C ASP A 297 6.86 -5.10 11.61
N GLY A 298 7.31 -4.79 10.40
CA GLY A 298 8.72 -4.67 10.01
C GLY A 298 9.40 -5.97 9.61
N ASN A 299 8.66 -7.10 9.62
CA ASN A 299 9.13 -8.39 9.16
C ASN A 299 8.81 -8.62 7.68
N VAL A 300 9.51 -9.57 7.08
CA VAL A 300 9.11 -10.11 5.79
C VAL A 300 8.42 -11.45 6.04
N TRP A 301 7.21 -11.56 5.54
CA TRP A 301 6.43 -12.78 5.60
C TRP A 301 6.37 -13.47 4.23
N ARG A 302 6.32 -14.77 4.23
CA ARG A 302 5.90 -15.55 3.08
C ARG A 302 4.46 -15.99 3.32
N MET A 303 3.57 -15.63 2.41
CA MET A 303 2.14 -15.89 2.48
C MET A 303 1.70 -16.75 1.30
N VAL A 304 0.89 -17.75 1.55
CA VAL A 304 0.28 -18.64 0.56
C VAL A 304 -1.22 -18.68 0.80
N MET A 305 -2.00 -18.51 -0.25
CA MET A 305 -3.46 -18.66 -0.17
C MET A 305 -3.79 -20.16 -0.22
N THR A 306 -4.30 -20.70 0.89
CA THR A 306 -4.47 -22.16 1.08
C THR A 306 -5.93 -22.63 0.97
N GLY A 307 -6.91 -21.70 1.04
CA GLY A 307 -8.33 -22.05 0.95
C GLY A 307 -9.23 -20.89 0.53
N PHE A 308 -10.30 -21.25 -0.20
CA PHE A 308 -11.42 -20.35 -0.53
C PHE A 308 -12.69 -21.15 -0.76
N ASP A 309 -13.67 -20.98 0.12
CA ASP A 309 -14.91 -21.76 0.06
C ASP A 309 -16.00 -21.13 -0.84
N GLY A 310 -15.70 -19.96 -1.42
CA GLY A 310 -16.65 -19.24 -2.26
C GLY A 310 -17.77 -18.57 -1.47
N ALA A 311 -18.85 -18.16 -2.16
CA ALA A 311 -19.92 -17.35 -1.60
C ALA A 311 -20.78 -18.06 -0.55
N SER A 312 -20.62 -19.38 -0.36
CA SER A 312 -21.42 -20.11 0.63
C SER A 312 -21.09 -19.74 2.06
N THR A 313 -19.84 -19.43 2.34
CA THR A 313 -19.31 -19.10 3.68
C THR A 313 -18.40 -17.88 3.68
N GLY A 314 -17.85 -17.49 2.54
CA GLY A 314 -16.84 -16.43 2.45
C GLY A 314 -15.50 -16.78 3.09
N ASN A 315 -15.25 -18.05 3.45
CA ASN A 315 -14.01 -18.44 4.12
C ASN A 315 -12.78 -18.27 3.22
N ILE A 316 -11.73 -17.69 3.79
CA ILE A 316 -10.40 -17.56 3.22
C ILE A 316 -9.44 -18.22 4.20
N SER A 317 -8.48 -19.01 3.68
CA SER A 317 -7.42 -19.61 4.48
C SER A 317 -6.05 -19.20 3.93
N ILE A 318 -5.13 -18.92 4.84
CA ILE A 318 -3.78 -18.42 4.55
C ILE A 318 -2.78 -19.24 5.35
N GLY A 319 -1.79 -19.81 4.66
CA GLY A 319 -0.60 -20.31 5.30
C GLY A 319 0.48 -19.22 5.30
N LYS A 320 1.06 -18.94 6.46
CA LYS A 320 2.08 -17.89 6.58
C LYS A 320 3.28 -18.37 7.39
N VAL A 321 4.44 -17.84 7.04
CA VAL A 321 5.69 -18.09 7.75
C VAL A 321 6.55 -16.84 7.67
N GLU A 322 7.20 -16.45 8.76
CA GLU A 322 8.17 -15.38 8.72
C GLU A 322 9.33 -15.79 7.81
N ALA A 323 9.61 -15.02 6.78
CA ALA A 323 10.68 -15.31 5.83
C ALA A 323 12.02 -14.98 6.48
N THR A 324 12.63 -15.98 7.12
CA THR A 324 14.02 -15.85 7.55
C THR A 324 14.91 -15.98 6.32
N VAL A 325 15.77 -15.01 6.10
CA VAL A 325 16.80 -15.10 5.07
C VAL A 325 17.69 -16.29 5.40
N SER A 326 17.58 -17.38 4.64
CA SER A 326 18.38 -18.60 4.83
C SER A 326 19.86 -18.45 4.51
N SER A 327 20.29 -17.27 4.10
CA SER A 327 21.68 -16.87 4.05
C SER A 327 21.83 -15.62 4.90
N VAL A 328 22.92 -15.51 5.65
CA VAL A 328 23.49 -14.25 6.06
C VAL A 328 23.92 -13.56 4.75
N VAL A 329 22.95 -13.13 3.96
CA VAL A 329 23.15 -12.05 3.01
C VAL A 329 23.27 -10.85 3.94
N ASP A 330 24.51 -10.45 4.13
CA ASP A 330 24.92 -9.24 4.78
C ASP A 330 23.80 -8.20 4.65
N LEU A 331 23.26 -7.70 5.75
CA LEU A 331 22.38 -6.52 5.81
C LEU A 331 23.03 -5.27 5.15
N GLN A 332 24.12 -5.48 4.41
CA GLN A 332 24.89 -4.50 3.64
C GLN A 332 24.46 -4.34 2.18
N GLN A 333 23.41 -5.00 1.70
CA GLN A 333 22.88 -4.78 0.35
C GLN A 333 21.48 -4.19 0.32
N SER A 334 21.16 -3.22 1.17
CA SER A 334 20.07 -2.33 0.83
C SER A 334 20.49 -1.56 -0.44
N SER A 335 19.67 -1.60 -1.49
CA SER A 335 19.86 -0.78 -2.70
C SER A 335 19.74 0.71 -2.41
N ALA A 336 19.37 1.10 -1.18
CA ALA A 336 19.15 2.45 -0.72
C ALA A 336 20.21 2.91 0.27
N ILE A 337 20.44 4.22 0.32
CA ILE A 337 21.23 4.87 1.36
C ILE A 337 20.35 5.00 2.60
N GLN A 338 20.82 4.50 3.73
CA GLN A 338 20.19 4.81 5.02
C GLN A 338 20.90 6.00 5.65
N ALA A 339 20.14 7.01 6.06
CA ALA A 339 20.64 8.25 6.67
C ALA A 339 20.02 8.40 8.06
N PHE A 340 20.84 8.39 9.11
CA PHE A 340 20.37 8.46 10.49
C PHE A 340 21.30 9.27 11.40
N PRO A 341 20.75 9.94 12.43
CA PRO A 341 19.33 10.11 12.72
C PRO A 341 18.62 10.94 11.65
N ASN A 342 17.33 10.72 11.47
CA ASN A 342 16.48 11.46 10.55
C ASN A 342 15.09 11.64 11.20
N PRO A 343 14.65 12.87 11.58
CA PRO A 343 15.37 14.14 11.39
C PRO A 343 16.68 14.26 12.19
N ILE A 344 17.55 15.21 11.79
CA ILE A 344 18.81 15.53 12.47
C ILE A 344 18.89 17.02 12.80
N GLU A 345 19.34 17.38 14.01
CA GLU A 345 19.61 18.77 14.35
C GLU A 345 20.84 19.32 13.60
N SER A 346 20.76 20.58 13.17
CA SER A 346 21.90 21.24 12.51
C SER A 346 23.15 21.20 13.39
N GLY A 347 24.27 20.84 12.79
CA GLY A 347 25.57 20.70 13.48
C GLY A 347 25.82 19.33 14.09
N GLN A 348 24.88 18.44 14.09
CA GLN A 348 25.10 17.05 14.51
C GLN A 348 25.70 16.21 13.36
N THR A 349 26.10 14.98 13.69
CA THR A 349 26.72 14.05 12.75
C THR A 349 25.69 13.11 12.16
N LEU A 350 25.45 13.22 10.84
CA LEU A 350 24.64 12.29 10.05
C LEU A 350 25.47 11.06 9.72
N THR A 351 24.95 9.87 10.01
CA THR A 351 25.57 8.60 9.61
C THR A 351 24.87 8.09 8.36
N LEU A 352 25.66 7.71 7.36
CA LEU A 352 25.21 7.13 6.11
C LEU A 352 25.66 5.68 6.04
N GLN A 353 24.70 4.77 5.78
CA GLN A 353 24.96 3.38 5.43
C GLN A 353 24.56 3.17 3.97
N ALA A 354 25.41 2.54 3.19
CA ALA A 354 25.15 2.18 1.80
C ALA A 354 25.85 0.86 1.45
N PRO A 355 25.46 0.20 0.35
CA PRO A 355 26.09 -1.04 -0.10
C PRO A 355 27.57 -0.86 -0.39
N GLN A 356 28.41 -1.85 -0.10
CA GLN A 356 29.87 -1.80 -0.33
C GLN A 356 30.24 -1.47 -1.77
N ARG A 357 29.45 -1.85 -2.77
CA ARG A 357 29.67 -1.52 -4.18
C ARG A 357 29.67 -0.01 -4.48
N PHE A 358 29.29 0.82 -3.49
CA PHE A 358 29.35 2.29 -3.56
C PHE A 358 30.52 2.87 -2.77
N GLU A 359 31.37 2.05 -2.17
CA GLU A 359 32.65 2.53 -1.62
C GLU A 359 33.48 3.20 -2.72
N GLN A 360 34.07 4.33 -2.41
CA GLN A 360 34.81 5.20 -3.35
C GLN A 360 33.92 5.84 -4.45
N ALA A 361 32.62 5.59 -4.50
CA ALA A 361 31.73 6.34 -5.37
C ALA A 361 31.55 7.79 -4.86
N THR A 362 31.15 8.68 -5.75
CA THR A 362 30.90 10.07 -5.40
C THR A 362 29.49 10.25 -4.86
N PHE A 363 29.38 10.59 -3.59
CA PHE A 363 28.13 10.96 -2.94
C PHE A 363 27.90 12.47 -2.99
N ARG A 364 26.67 12.89 -3.20
CA ARG A 364 26.25 14.28 -3.17
C ARG A 364 25.09 14.45 -2.22
N ILE A 365 25.12 15.49 -1.41
CA ILE A 365 23.96 15.97 -0.66
C ILE A 365 23.44 17.20 -1.38
N CYS A 366 22.18 17.15 -1.81
CA CYS A 366 21.52 18.19 -2.58
C CYS A 366 20.34 18.76 -1.77
N THR A 367 20.10 20.06 -1.93
CA THR A 367 18.88 20.71 -1.43
C THR A 367 17.66 20.25 -2.22
N ALA A 368 16.45 20.57 -1.75
CA ALA A 368 15.22 20.31 -2.47
C ALA A 368 15.15 20.97 -3.86
N SER A 369 15.93 22.06 -4.09
CA SER A 369 16.04 22.71 -5.40
C SER A 369 17.10 22.09 -6.33
N GLY A 370 17.75 20.99 -5.90
CA GLY A 370 18.80 20.30 -6.67
C GLY A 370 20.20 20.93 -6.56
N ALA A 371 20.39 21.97 -5.75
CA ALA A 371 21.71 22.56 -5.53
C ALA A 371 22.57 21.62 -4.65
N ILE A 372 23.82 21.37 -5.07
CA ILE A 372 24.74 20.53 -4.30
C ILE A 372 25.21 21.32 -3.07
N ALA A 373 24.86 20.81 -1.87
CA ALA A 373 25.30 21.37 -0.60
C ALA A 373 26.67 20.83 -0.18
N THR A 374 26.95 19.53 -0.42
CA THR A 374 28.24 18.92 -0.15
C THR A 374 28.47 17.68 -1.03
N GLN A 375 29.73 17.31 -1.21
CA GLN A 375 30.15 16.15 -1.98
C GLN A 375 31.30 15.45 -1.28
N PHE A 376 31.34 14.12 -1.27
CA PHE A 376 32.37 13.30 -0.63
C PHE A 376 32.48 11.91 -1.26
N GLN A 377 33.52 11.16 -0.91
CA GLN A 377 33.78 9.81 -1.40
C GLN A 377 34.06 8.90 -0.18
N PRO A 378 33.10 8.14 0.30
CA PRO A 378 33.29 7.20 1.39
C PRO A 378 34.29 6.11 1.00
N THR A 379 35.22 5.80 1.88
CA THR A 379 36.16 4.67 1.72
C THR A 379 35.65 3.38 2.36
N GLN A 380 34.67 3.51 3.24
CA GLN A 380 33.96 2.42 3.92
C GLN A 380 32.64 2.91 4.47
N PHE A 381 31.71 2.02 4.76
CA PHE A 381 30.47 2.31 5.48
C PHE A 381 30.48 1.65 6.88
N PRO A 382 29.80 2.23 7.89
CA PRO A 382 29.09 3.52 7.86
C PRO A 382 30.02 4.72 7.69
N TRP A 383 29.55 5.75 6.96
CA TRP A 383 30.24 7.01 6.74
C TRP A 383 29.54 8.14 7.49
N THR A 384 30.32 9.07 8.04
CA THR A 384 29.77 10.18 8.81
C THR A 384 29.95 11.52 8.10
N VAL A 385 28.90 12.34 8.13
CA VAL A 385 28.86 13.67 7.54
C VAL A 385 28.46 14.68 8.61
N ASN A 386 29.26 15.77 8.72
CA ASN A 386 28.92 16.87 9.61
C ASN A 386 27.90 17.79 8.95
N THR A 387 26.77 18.05 9.62
CA THR A 387 25.67 18.86 9.11
C THR A 387 25.75 20.35 9.42
N SER A 388 26.85 20.84 10.05
CA SER A 388 26.97 22.25 10.48
C SER A 388 26.86 23.28 9.34
N ASN A 389 27.10 22.87 8.10
CA ASN A 389 26.94 23.72 6.93
C ASN A 389 25.57 23.56 6.22
N LEU A 390 24.69 22.72 6.77
CA LEU A 390 23.34 22.50 6.25
C LEU A 390 22.36 23.35 7.06
N VAL A 391 21.58 24.16 6.37
CA VAL A 391 20.51 24.93 6.99
C VAL A 391 19.27 24.04 7.17
N ARG A 392 18.37 24.44 8.03
CA ARG A 392 17.08 23.73 8.21
C ARG A 392 16.37 23.51 6.88
N GLY A 393 15.95 22.26 6.62
CA GLY A 393 15.27 21.92 5.37
C GLY A 393 15.39 20.45 4.97
N PHE A 394 14.81 20.15 3.82
CA PHE A 394 14.87 18.82 3.19
C PHE A 394 16.12 18.68 2.32
N TYR A 395 16.76 17.54 2.42
CA TYR A 395 17.95 17.18 1.66
C TYR A 395 17.82 15.80 1.04
N PHE A 396 18.47 15.62 -0.10
CA PHE A 396 18.64 14.34 -0.76
C PHE A 396 20.12 13.96 -0.74
N VAL A 397 20.42 12.72 -0.43
CA VAL A 397 21.75 12.13 -0.63
C VAL A 397 21.67 11.14 -1.78
N GLU A 398 22.54 11.29 -2.76
CA GLU A 398 22.58 10.47 -3.97
C GLU A 398 23.99 10.02 -4.32
N SER A 399 24.09 8.88 -4.99
CA SER A 399 25.36 8.40 -5.57
C SER A 399 25.13 7.55 -6.82
N VAL A 400 26.16 7.51 -7.68
CA VAL A 400 26.24 6.63 -8.83
C VAL A 400 27.59 5.92 -8.77
N ASN A 401 27.59 4.57 -8.82
CA ASN A 401 28.81 3.79 -8.83
C ASN A 401 29.44 3.68 -10.25
N ALA A 402 30.57 3.01 -10.34
CA ALA A 402 31.29 2.82 -11.61
C ALA A 402 30.53 1.94 -12.63
N GLN A 403 29.56 1.13 -12.17
CA GLN A 403 28.71 0.28 -12.98
C GLN A 403 27.45 1.03 -13.51
N GLY A 404 27.20 2.25 -13.02
CA GLY A 404 26.06 3.06 -13.39
C GLY A 404 24.85 2.87 -12.49
N ASP A 405 24.95 2.03 -11.43
CA ASP A 405 23.88 1.88 -10.44
C ASP A 405 23.67 3.19 -9.68
N ARG A 406 22.43 3.54 -9.42
CA ARG A 406 22.06 4.76 -8.69
C ARG A 406 21.40 4.40 -7.37
N ILE A 407 21.75 5.14 -6.32
CA ILE A 407 21.09 5.07 -5.02
C ILE A 407 20.77 6.48 -4.53
N GLN A 408 19.66 6.62 -3.82
CA GLN A 408 19.23 7.91 -3.28
C GLN A 408 18.49 7.70 -1.96
N SER A 409 18.56 8.68 -1.08
CA SER A 409 17.75 8.77 0.14
C SER A 409 17.47 10.22 0.48
N ARG A 410 16.51 10.44 1.40
CA ARG A 410 16.17 11.78 1.89
C ARG A 410 16.38 11.88 3.40
N PHE A 411 16.70 13.07 3.88
CA PHE A 411 16.74 13.37 5.31
C PHE A 411 16.35 14.83 5.57
N VAL A 412 16.02 15.11 6.81
CA VAL A 412 15.57 16.43 7.27
C VAL A 412 16.59 16.98 8.25
N VAL A 413 16.98 18.23 8.08
CA VAL A 413 17.74 19.02 9.05
C VAL A 413 16.77 19.97 9.75
N ASP A 414 16.65 19.85 11.09
CA ASP A 414 15.82 20.69 11.93
C ASP A 414 16.55 21.95 12.44
#